data_ba68b6b08e838ce15ef4b1a35d898e34
#
_entry.id   ba68b6b08e838ce15ef4b1a35d898e34
#
_cell.length_a   1.000
_cell.length_b   1.000
_cell.length_c   1.000
_cell.angle_alpha   90.00
_cell.angle_beta   90.00
_cell.angle_gamma   90.00
#
_symmetry.space_group_name_H-M   'P 1'
#
loop_
_entity.id
_entity.type
_entity.pdbx_description
1 polymer ?
#
loop_
_entity_poly.entity_id
_entity_poly.type
_entity_poly.pdbx_seq_one_letter_code
_entity_poly.pdbx_strand_id
1 'polypeptide(L)'
;MKRDSANGNELTRRDYVKYGGAAVGGGLFAGCTEGKSSEPTSTSTETTTAPTETDTPEKTSYSVTMSPAGTVEFEEPPERVLTILPHHADMAIAAGHGDAVSAMLYSPGYNGEIWSKFLTHLDGVSADWTGLPGSWNPSKELLYELDNDLHLADPAYMTTMQGWGTEDVEEIGENVGPWFGNTLSNANKEPPADWADDYEYYTLWQIFEKVAQVFQAEARYDALATVHNDLVQTISSNLPPKDERPTVAMVILAQSEDSMYVYALNGPGFLTAHTRPLGAIDVFADVQTESTVDFEALIEADPDAILCLAGMSDYRHVTKVRERLGGDPATRTLSAVQNERIYTQGGRNQGPLMNLFQLEMTAKQLYPEQFGEWPTYTEGAYPEIPEDEQLFDRQRVADIINGDF
;
A
#
# COMPACT_ATOMS: atom_id res chain seq x y z
N MET A 1 39.72 19.91 -43.36
CA MET A 1 39.15 21.07 -42.67
C MET A 1 38.49 20.58 -41.41
N LYS A 2 39.16 20.75 -40.28
CA LYS A 2 38.70 20.41 -38.94
C LYS A 2 37.72 21.49 -38.48
N ARG A 3 36.61 21.12 -37.91
CA ARG A 3 35.81 21.99 -37.05
C ARG A 3 35.72 21.33 -35.69
N ASP A 4 36.35 21.98 -34.74
CA ASP A 4 36.25 21.71 -33.32
C ASP A 4 34.83 22.12 -32.84
N SER A 5 34.12 21.23 -32.17
CA SER A 5 32.91 21.53 -31.42
C SER A 5 33.23 21.37 -29.94
N ALA A 6 33.14 22.45 -29.21
CA ALA A 6 33.30 22.49 -27.77
C ALA A 6 32.19 21.71 -27.12
N ASN A 7 32.54 20.71 -26.30
CA ASN A 7 31.65 20.01 -25.37
C ASN A 7 31.52 20.87 -24.11
N GLY A 8 30.40 21.50 -23.94
CA GLY A 8 29.97 22.00 -22.62
C GLY A 8 29.36 20.83 -21.86
N ASN A 9 30.06 20.36 -20.84
CA ASN A 9 29.49 19.44 -19.87
C ASN A 9 28.42 20.21 -19.06
N GLU A 10 27.18 20.05 -19.39
CA GLU A 10 26.11 20.31 -18.44
C GLU A 10 26.03 19.10 -17.49
N LEU A 11 26.32 19.33 -16.21
CA LEU A 11 26.13 18.36 -15.14
C LEU A 11 24.65 18.04 -15.05
N THR A 12 24.30 16.78 -15.30
CA THR A 12 22.93 16.30 -15.16
C THR A 12 22.63 15.99 -13.68
N ARG A 13 21.37 16.04 -13.26
CA ARG A 13 20.89 15.70 -11.89
C ARG A 13 21.47 14.36 -11.34
N ARG A 14 21.94 13.48 -12.24
CA ARG A 14 22.50 12.16 -11.94
C ARG A 14 23.92 12.18 -11.36
N ASP A 15 24.67 13.27 -11.47
CA ASP A 15 26.06 13.31 -11.02
C ASP A 15 26.22 13.51 -9.51
N TYR A 16 25.15 13.85 -8.78
CA TYR A 16 25.19 14.09 -7.33
C TYR A 16 25.11 12.83 -6.48
N VAL A 17 24.56 11.73 -6.99
CA VAL A 17 24.38 10.47 -6.24
C VAL A 17 25.69 9.70 -6.02
N LYS A 18 26.76 10.00 -6.75
CA LYS A 18 28.03 9.22 -6.75
C LYS A 18 29.05 9.61 -5.67
N TYR A 19 28.81 10.64 -4.83
CA TYR A 19 29.83 11.17 -3.91
C TYR A 19 29.48 11.11 -2.42
N GLY A 20 28.40 10.45 -2.01
CA GLY A 20 27.92 10.36 -0.62
C GLY A 20 28.43 9.18 0.22
N GLY A 21 29.51 8.53 -0.18
CA GLY A 21 30.01 7.35 0.53
C GLY A 21 31.45 7.47 1.01
N ALA A 22 31.73 8.11 2.13
CA ALA A 22 32.79 7.78 3.09
C ALA A 22 33.21 8.97 3.96
N ALA A 23 32.80 9.04 5.21
CA ALA A 23 33.64 9.55 6.30
C ALA A 23 33.02 9.24 7.68
N VAL A 24 33.33 8.07 8.22
CA VAL A 24 33.25 7.81 9.65
C VAL A 24 34.66 7.86 10.21
N GLY A 25 34.92 8.69 11.21
CA GLY A 25 36.20 8.73 11.89
C GLY A 25 36.26 9.76 13.02
N GLY A 26 35.84 9.38 14.17
CA GLY A 26 36.10 9.61 15.53
C GLY A 26 37.10 10.70 16.04
N GLY A 27 36.81 11.26 17.21
CA GLY A 27 37.77 11.96 18.04
C GLY A 27 37.15 12.80 19.14
N LEU A 28 36.93 12.17 20.29
CA LEU A 28 36.77 12.86 21.58
C LEU A 28 38.02 13.64 21.95
N PHE A 29 37.88 14.89 22.49
CA PHE A 29 38.64 15.33 23.65
C PHE A 29 38.02 16.58 24.28
N ALA A 30 37.84 16.47 25.60
CA ALA A 30 37.42 17.53 26.52
C ALA A 30 38.60 18.41 26.94
N GLY A 31 38.32 19.64 27.31
CA GLY A 31 39.29 20.48 27.99
C GLY A 31 38.79 21.90 28.27
N CYS A 32 38.38 22.15 29.52
CA CYS A 32 38.11 23.47 30.09
C CYS A 32 39.41 24.24 30.29
N THR A 33 39.41 25.57 30.18
CA THR A 33 39.92 26.47 31.24
C THR A 33 39.61 27.96 30.99
N GLU A 34 39.41 28.66 32.07
CA GLU A 34 39.01 30.05 32.29
C GLU A 34 40.05 31.11 31.88
N GLY A 35 39.56 32.35 31.69
CA GLY A 35 40.34 33.49 32.16
C GLY A 35 40.32 34.82 31.41
N LYS A 36 39.46 35.75 31.84
CA LYS A 36 39.66 37.23 31.99
C LYS A 36 39.85 38.17 30.79
N SER A 37 38.82 38.98 30.60
CA SER A 37 38.74 40.47 30.70
C SER A 37 39.86 41.34 30.12
N SER A 38 39.53 42.20 29.16
CA SER A 38 39.63 43.67 29.20
C SER A 38 39.19 44.33 27.88
N GLU A 39 38.29 45.31 28.01
CA GLU A 39 37.93 46.36 27.04
C GLU A 39 38.91 47.52 27.11
N PRO A 40 38.73 48.66 26.33
CA PRO A 40 38.29 48.82 24.93
C PRO A 40 39.28 49.73 24.13
N THR A 41 39.15 49.79 22.80
CA THR A 41 39.47 51.07 22.09
C THR A 41 38.76 51.10 20.71
N SER A 42 37.98 52.12 20.54
CA SER A 42 37.28 52.55 19.33
C SER A 42 38.23 53.08 18.28
N THR A 43 38.00 52.79 17.00
CA THR A 43 38.24 53.72 15.90
C THR A 43 37.41 53.34 14.65
N SER A 44 36.83 54.36 14.09
CA SER A 44 35.87 54.59 13.05
C SER A 44 36.08 53.93 11.69
N THR A 45 34.94 53.53 11.10
CA THR A 45 34.41 53.86 9.76
C THR A 45 35.19 53.53 8.50
N GLU A 46 34.70 52.53 7.77
CA GLU A 46 34.49 52.67 6.32
C GLU A 46 33.34 51.75 5.88
N THR A 47 32.30 52.38 5.34
CA THR A 47 31.13 51.72 4.76
C THR A 47 31.50 51.15 3.39
N THR A 48 31.73 49.84 3.30
CA THR A 48 31.75 49.16 2.03
C THR A 48 30.46 48.34 1.95
N THR A 49 29.58 48.76 1.06
CA THR A 49 28.35 48.04 0.68
C THR A 49 28.77 46.75 -0.03
N ALA A 50 28.75 45.64 0.69
CA ALA A 50 28.83 44.33 0.11
C ALA A 50 27.48 44.01 -0.61
N PRO A 51 27.47 43.33 -1.73
CA PRO A 51 26.24 42.86 -2.35
C PRO A 51 25.55 41.87 -1.40
N THR A 52 24.28 42.11 -1.14
CA THR A 52 23.41 41.15 -0.43
C THR A 52 23.41 39.87 -1.22
N GLU A 53 24.13 38.88 -0.76
CA GLU A 53 23.93 37.51 -1.18
C GLU A 53 22.51 37.18 -0.79
N THR A 54 21.67 36.91 -1.79
CA THR A 54 20.35 36.34 -1.58
C THR A 54 20.61 34.91 -1.11
N ASP A 55 20.44 34.66 0.19
CA ASP A 55 20.39 33.30 0.73
C ASP A 55 19.29 32.55 -0.02
N THR A 56 19.69 31.79 -1.02
CA THR A 56 18.84 30.72 -1.55
C THR A 56 18.74 29.70 -0.40
N PRO A 57 17.53 29.38 0.09
CA PRO A 57 17.40 28.39 1.15
C PRO A 57 18.09 27.10 0.67
N GLU A 58 19.07 26.60 1.45
CA GLU A 58 19.63 25.26 1.22
C GLU A 58 18.47 24.27 1.22
N LYS A 59 18.26 23.60 0.08
CA LYS A 59 17.34 22.47 0.02
C LYS A 59 17.91 21.41 0.97
N THR A 60 17.24 21.17 2.08
CA THR A 60 17.61 20.09 3.01
C THR A 60 17.10 18.77 2.44
N SER A 61 18.00 17.92 1.97
CA SER A 61 17.69 16.54 1.62
C SER A 61 17.23 15.76 2.85
N TYR A 62 16.41 14.76 2.63
CA TYR A 62 15.98 13.83 3.67
C TYR A 62 16.17 12.39 3.19
N SER A 63 16.12 11.42 4.10
CA SER A 63 16.27 10.01 3.75
C SER A 63 15.24 9.17 4.46
N VAL A 64 14.81 8.11 3.81
CA VAL A 64 13.87 7.12 4.36
C VAL A 64 14.45 5.73 4.18
N THR A 65 14.30 4.89 5.22
CA THR A 65 14.82 3.52 5.22
C THR A 65 13.69 2.51 5.30
N MET A 66 13.69 1.54 4.37
CA MET A 66 12.79 0.38 4.39
C MET A 66 13.49 -0.82 3.73
N SER A 67 13.43 -2.00 4.39
CA SER A 67 13.85 -3.26 3.76
C SER A 67 12.89 -3.63 2.61
N PRO A 68 13.38 -4.22 1.50
CA PRO A 68 14.78 -4.53 1.21
C PRO A 68 15.53 -3.40 0.48
N ALA A 69 14.88 -2.29 0.19
CA ALA A 69 15.45 -1.17 -0.57
C ALA A 69 16.62 -0.47 0.15
N GLY A 70 16.69 -0.60 1.50
CA GLY A 70 17.67 0.13 2.30
C GLY A 70 17.29 1.60 2.48
N THR A 71 18.30 2.48 2.56
CA THR A 71 18.10 3.92 2.72
C THR A 71 18.11 4.62 1.36
N VAL A 72 17.05 5.36 1.07
CA VAL A 72 16.92 6.19 -0.13
C VAL A 72 16.92 7.66 0.28
N GLU A 73 17.72 8.46 -0.40
CA GLU A 73 17.83 9.90 -0.20
C GLU A 73 16.96 10.65 -1.20
N PHE A 74 16.27 11.70 -0.73
CA PHE A 74 15.38 12.54 -1.51
C PHE A 74 15.75 14.01 -1.34
N GLU A 75 15.79 14.78 -2.43
CA GLU A 75 15.91 16.24 -2.38
C GLU A 75 14.54 16.91 -2.19
N GLU A 76 13.49 16.29 -2.72
CA GLU A 76 12.08 16.71 -2.63
C GLU A 76 11.18 15.47 -2.76
N PRO A 77 9.93 15.53 -2.34
CA PRO A 77 8.98 14.44 -2.56
C PRO A 77 8.88 14.08 -4.04
N PRO A 78 8.80 12.78 -4.40
CA PRO A 78 8.70 12.36 -5.79
C PRO A 78 7.38 12.82 -6.42
N GLU A 79 7.45 13.34 -7.65
CA GLU A 79 6.29 13.80 -8.43
C GLU A 79 5.79 12.73 -9.40
N ARG A 80 6.64 11.74 -9.73
CA ARG A 80 6.32 10.65 -10.67
C ARG A 80 6.75 9.32 -10.09
N VAL A 81 5.77 8.52 -9.69
CA VAL A 81 6.04 7.20 -9.09
C VAL A 81 5.40 6.08 -9.89
N LEU A 82 6.19 5.05 -10.18
CA LEU A 82 5.65 3.78 -10.69
C LEU A 82 5.19 2.93 -9.52
N THR A 83 4.03 2.31 -9.62
CA THR A 83 3.58 1.27 -8.69
C THR A 83 3.36 -0.05 -9.42
N ILE A 84 3.75 -1.18 -8.83
CA ILE A 84 3.50 -2.51 -9.40
C ILE A 84 2.18 -3.07 -8.87
N LEU A 85 1.92 -2.94 -7.57
CA LEU A 85 0.72 -3.45 -6.93
C LEU A 85 -0.11 -2.32 -6.33
N PRO A 86 -1.45 -2.47 -6.30
CA PRO A 86 -2.35 -1.38 -5.98
C PRO A 86 -2.23 -0.85 -4.55
N HIS A 87 -1.68 -1.61 -3.60
CA HIS A 87 -1.50 -1.12 -2.23
C HIS A 87 -0.56 0.10 -2.14
N HIS A 88 0.47 0.15 -2.98
CA HIS A 88 1.36 1.30 -3.03
C HIS A 88 0.69 2.53 -3.67
N ALA A 89 -0.16 2.34 -4.70
CA ALA A 89 -0.95 3.43 -5.27
C ALA A 89 -1.97 3.99 -4.27
N ASP A 90 -2.63 3.11 -3.50
CA ASP A 90 -3.52 3.49 -2.40
C ASP A 90 -2.77 4.30 -1.32
N MET A 91 -1.52 3.90 -0.97
CA MET A 91 -0.67 4.66 -0.04
C MET A 91 -0.33 6.05 -0.57
N ALA A 92 -0.06 6.20 -1.87
CA ALA A 92 0.18 7.50 -2.48
C ALA A 92 -1.06 8.40 -2.39
N ILE A 93 -2.27 7.86 -2.65
CA ILE A 93 -3.54 8.59 -2.46
C ILE A 93 -3.70 8.99 -0.99
N ALA A 94 -3.51 8.07 -0.06
CA ALA A 94 -3.64 8.31 1.38
C ALA A 94 -2.66 9.39 1.89
N ALA A 95 -1.47 9.46 1.29
CA ALA A 95 -0.50 10.51 1.53
C ALA A 95 -0.85 11.87 0.86
N GLY A 96 -1.92 11.94 0.04
CA GLY A 96 -2.30 13.13 -0.71
C GLY A 96 -1.52 13.34 -2.00
N HIS A 97 -0.88 12.29 -2.51
CA HIS A 97 -0.03 12.29 -3.72
C HIS A 97 -0.50 11.29 -4.78
N GLY A 98 -1.81 11.03 -4.85
CA GLY A 98 -2.38 10.11 -5.85
C GLY A 98 -2.07 10.48 -7.30
N ASP A 99 -1.93 11.77 -7.59
CA ASP A 99 -1.59 12.29 -8.93
C ASP A 99 -0.15 11.99 -9.35
N ALA A 100 0.73 11.64 -8.39
CA ALA A 100 2.10 11.23 -8.69
C ALA A 100 2.17 9.84 -9.35
N VAL A 101 1.13 9.01 -9.25
CA VAL A 101 1.12 7.65 -9.80
C VAL A 101 1.12 7.69 -11.32
N SER A 102 2.22 7.27 -11.95
CA SER A 102 2.47 7.30 -13.39
C SER A 102 2.20 5.97 -14.09
N ALA A 103 2.19 4.87 -13.37
CA ALA A 103 1.88 3.53 -13.86
C ALA A 103 1.41 2.62 -12.73
N MET A 104 0.53 1.66 -13.04
CA MET A 104 0.01 0.71 -12.06
C MET A 104 -0.38 -0.62 -12.70
N LEU A 105 -0.57 -1.66 -11.85
CA LEU A 105 -0.73 -3.08 -12.20
C LEU A 105 -1.56 -3.35 -13.46
N TYR A 106 -2.78 -2.99 -13.51
CA TYR A 106 -3.65 -3.11 -14.68
C TYR A 106 -4.43 -1.81 -14.83
N SER A 107 -4.06 -1.04 -15.80
CA SER A 107 -4.86 0.10 -16.22
C SER A 107 -5.82 -0.37 -17.32
N PRO A 108 -7.05 0.06 -17.35
CA PRO A 108 -7.91 0.67 -16.33
C PRO A 108 -8.93 -0.31 -15.70
N GLY A 109 -8.95 -1.61 -16.07
CA GLY A 109 -10.14 -2.46 -15.85
C GLY A 109 -10.22 -3.19 -14.52
N TYR A 110 -9.12 -3.51 -13.84
CA TYR A 110 -9.19 -4.40 -12.68
C TYR A 110 -9.06 -3.68 -11.34
N ASN A 111 -8.08 -2.82 -11.19
CA ASN A 111 -7.80 -2.20 -9.89
C ASN A 111 -8.41 -0.81 -9.77
N GLY A 112 -8.32 0.02 -10.79
CA GLY A 112 -8.90 1.36 -10.77
C GLY A 112 -10.40 1.34 -10.53
N GLU A 113 -11.10 0.37 -11.13
CA GLU A 113 -12.53 0.17 -10.94
C GLU A 113 -12.89 -0.19 -9.49
N ILE A 114 -12.13 -1.07 -8.84
CA ILE A 114 -12.42 -1.43 -7.44
C ILE A 114 -12.19 -0.22 -6.53
N TRP A 115 -11.03 0.46 -6.65
CA TRP A 115 -10.72 1.63 -5.81
C TRP A 115 -11.72 2.76 -5.98
N SER A 116 -12.12 3.08 -7.21
CA SER A 116 -13.12 4.12 -7.45
C SER A 116 -14.44 3.87 -6.74
N LYS A 117 -14.84 2.59 -6.58
CA LYS A 117 -16.07 2.21 -5.87
C LYS A 117 -16.03 2.54 -4.37
N PHE A 118 -14.85 2.57 -3.76
CA PHE A 118 -14.66 2.96 -2.36
C PHE A 118 -14.45 4.48 -2.23
N LEU A 119 -13.62 5.07 -3.09
CA LEU A 119 -13.26 6.48 -3.01
C LEU A 119 -14.43 7.44 -3.24
N THR A 120 -15.51 7.00 -3.90
CA THR A 120 -16.75 7.80 -4.05
C THR A 120 -17.38 8.21 -2.71
N HIS A 121 -16.99 7.57 -1.60
CA HIS A 121 -17.46 7.89 -0.25
C HIS A 121 -16.52 8.84 0.51
N LEU A 122 -15.48 9.35 -0.13
CA LEU A 122 -14.52 10.29 0.43
C LEU A 122 -14.57 11.58 -0.39
N ASP A 123 -15.19 12.61 0.14
CA ASP A 123 -15.39 13.89 -0.54
C ASP A 123 -14.05 14.52 -0.97
N GLY A 124 -13.94 14.90 -2.25
CA GLY A 124 -12.73 15.49 -2.81
C GLY A 124 -11.57 14.50 -3.06
N VAL A 125 -11.72 13.22 -2.71
CA VAL A 125 -10.71 12.19 -2.96
C VAL A 125 -11.07 11.42 -4.23
N SER A 126 -10.15 11.39 -5.16
CA SER A 126 -10.32 10.63 -6.41
C SER A 126 -8.99 10.03 -6.86
N ALA A 127 -9.08 8.96 -7.64
CA ALA A 127 -7.95 8.40 -8.37
C ALA A 127 -8.35 8.27 -9.84
N ASP A 128 -7.75 9.08 -10.70
CA ASP A 128 -7.88 8.93 -12.15
C ASP A 128 -6.66 8.19 -12.69
N TRP A 129 -6.81 6.87 -12.80
CA TRP A 129 -5.80 6.00 -13.37
C TRP A 129 -6.10 5.63 -14.83
N THR A 130 -7.03 6.38 -15.46
CA THR A 130 -7.42 6.17 -16.85
C THR A 130 -6.24 6.46 -17.78
N GLY A 131 -5.90 5.48 -18.61
CA GLY A 131 -4.83 5.65 -19.61
C GLY A 131 -3.41 5.50 -19.07
N LEU A 132 -3.22 5.24 -17.78
CA LEU A 132 -1.89 4.90 -17.25
C LEU A 132 -1.40 3.59 -17.88
N PRO A 133 -0.12 3.47 -18.19
CA PRO A 133 0.47 2.22 -18.65
C PRO A 133 0.37 1.14 -17.57
N GLY A 134 0.17 -0.11 -18.02
CA GLY A 134 0.16 -1.27 -17.14
C GLY A 134 1.58 -1.62 -16.69
N SER A 135 1.77 -1.76 -15.38
CA SER A 135 3.07 -2.05 -14.77
C SER A 135 3.23 -3.51 -14.31
N TRP A 136 2.33 -4.41 -14.69
CA TRP A 136 2.54 -5.83 -14.40
C TRP A 136 3.66 -6.41 -15.25
N ASN A 137 4.73 -6.87 -14.60
CA ASN A 137 5.94 -7.35 -15.26
C ASN A 137 6.43 -6.37 -16.33
N PRO A 138 6.76 -5.10 -15.97
CA PRO A 138 7.12 -4.08 -16.92
C PRO A 138 8.45 -4.43 -17.60
N SER A 139 8.62 -4.01 -18.86
CA SER A 139 9.95 -4.09 -19.49
C SER A 139 10.85 -2.95 -19.03
N LYS A 140 12.17 -3.12 -19.12
CA LYS A 140 13.12 -2.04 -18.81
C LYS A 140 12.90 -0.81 -19.70
N GLU A 141 12.57 -1.03 -20.99
CA GLU A 141 12.27 0.05 -21.92
C GLU A 141 11.11 0.93 -21.44
N LEU A 142 10.06 0.32 -20.88
CA LEU A 142 8.96 1.07 -20.30
C LEU A 142 9.42 1.92 -19.12
N LEU A 143 10.29 1.39 -18.25
CA LEU A 143 10.80 2.14 -17.11
C LEU A 143 11.68 3.31 -17.52
N TYR A 144 12.51 3.12 -18.55
CA TYR A 144 13.28 4.22 -19.16
C TYR A 144 12.38 5.26 -19.83
N GLU A 145 11.28 4.85 -20.48
CA GLU A 145 10.32 5.77 -21.13
C GLU A 145 9.54 6.60 -20.09
N LEU A 146 9.15 5.97 -18.98
CA LEU A 146 8.41 6.62 -17.91
C LEU A 146 9.28 7.62 -17.15
N ASP A 147 10.57 7.39 -17.01
CA ASP A 147 11.55 8.24 -16.33
C ASP A 147 11.04 8.72 -14.95
N ASN A 148 10.68 7.74 -14.10
CA ASN A 148 10.09 8.02 -12.80
C ASN A 148 11.14 8.46 -11.77
N ASP A 149 10.74 9.34 -10.85
CA ASP A 149 11.55 9.77 -9.71
C ASP A 149 11.73 8.64 -8.68
N LEU A 150 10.76 7.71 -8.63
CA LEU A 150 10.72 6.60 -7.69
C LEU A 150 9.94 5.42 -8.28
N HIS A 151 10.48 4.21 -8.09
CA HIS A 151 9.70 2.99 -8.24
C HIS A 151 9.17 2.59 -6.87
N LEU A 152 7.90 2.94 -6.58
CA LEU A 152 7.21 2.56 -5.35
C LEU A 152 6.80 1.09 -5.44
N ALA A 153 7.81 0.23 -5.40
CA ALA A 153 7.74 -1.21 -5.62
C ALA A 153 8.91 -1.91 -4.90
N ASP A 154 8.68 -3.15 -4.51
CA ASP A 154 9.66 -3.99 -3.82
C ASP A 154 10.68 -4.55 -4.82
N PRO A 155 11.98 -4.22 -4.69
CA PRO A 155 13.02 -4.71 -5.58
C PRO A 155 13.20 -6.24 -5.49
N ALA A 156 13.03 -6.85 -4.31
CA ALA A 156 13.08 -8.30 -4.16
C ALA A 156 11.91 -8.99 -4.87
N TYR A 157 10.71 -8.41 -4.80
CA TYR A 157 9.56 -8.92 -5.54
C TYR A 157 9.76 -8.82 -7.05
N MET A 158 10.40 -7.76 -7.54
CA MET A 158 10.72 -7.62 -8.96
C MET A 158 11.55 -8.79 -9.49
N THR A 159 12.54 -9.28 -8.73
CA THR A 159 13.36 -10.41 -9.16
C THR A 159 12.61 -11.74 -9.23
N THR A 160 11.35 -11.81 -8.73
CA THR A 160 10.47 -12.98 -8.91
C THR A 160 9.72 -12.94 -10.24
N MET A 161 9.75 -11.81 -10.96
CA MET A 161 9.04 -11.64 -12.22
C MET A 161 9.85 -12.18 -13.40
N GLN A 162 9.16 -12.63 -14.45
CA GLN A 162 9.83 -13.19 -15.61
C GLN A 162 10.68 -12.16 -16.33
N GLY A 163 11.97 -12.47 -16.50
CA GLY A 163 12.93 -11.63 -17.21
C GLY A 163 13.59 -10.57 -16.33
N TRP A 164 13.39 -10.61 -15.02
CA TRP A 164 14.03 -9.73 -14.06
C TRP A 164 15.01 -10.51 -13.17
N GLY A 165 16.21 -9.99 -13.03
CA GLY A 165 17.23 -10.44 -12.09
C GLY A 165 17.72 -9.28 -11.23
N THR A 166 18.60 -9.58 -10.27
CA THR A 166 19.17 -8.57 -9.36
C THR A 166 19.92 -7.48 -10.14
N GLU A 167 20.70 -7.87 -11.18
CA GLU A 167 21.42 -6.92 -12.05
C GLU A 167 20.47 -5.96 -12.80
N ASP A 168 19.29 -6.42 -13.22
CA ASP A 168 18.29 -5.57 -13.89
C ASP A 168 17.66 -4.57 -12.93
N VAL A 169 17.39 -4.99 -11.67
CA VAL A 169 16.87 -4.13 -10.61
C VAL A 169 17.89 -3.05 -10.25
N GLU A 170 19.16 -3.42 -10.12
CA GLU A 170 20.27 -2.49 -9.86
C GLU A 170 20.43 -1.50 -11.02
N GLU A 171 20.44 -1.98 -12.29
CA GLU A 171 20.53 -1.11 -13.47
C GLU A 171 19.47 -0.02 -13.50
N ILE A 172 18.20 -0.40 -13.25
CA ILE A 172 17.08 0.55 -13.25
C ILE A 172 17.18 1.49 -12.05
N GLY A 173 17.53 0.97 -10.87
CA GLY A 173 17.72 1.77 -9.67
C GLY A 173 18.78 2.86 -9.82
N GLU A 174 19.88 2.55 -10.55
CA GLU A 174 20.97 3.49 -10.81
C GLU A 174 20.72 4.49 -11.95
N ASN A 175 19.97 4.08 -12.97
CA ASN A 175 19.88 4.86 -14.22
C ASN A 175 18.54 5.54 -14.44
N VAL A 176 17.48 5.13 -13.75
CA VAL A 176 16.14 5.72 -13.88
C VAL A 176 15.72 6.36 -12.56
N GLY A 177 15.50 5.56 -11.51
CA GLY A 177 15.11 6.04 -10.20
C GLY A 177 15.16 4.92 -9.16
N PRO A 178 15.31 5.25 -7.89
CA PRO A 178 15.42 4.25 -6.81
C PRO A 178 14.16 3.40 -6.68
N TRP A 179 14.35 2.21 -6.09
CA TRP A 179 13.26 1.35 -5.65
C TRP A 179 12.94 1.64 -4.18
N PHE A 180 11.65 1.63 -3.83
CA PHE A 180 11.21 1.78 -2.45
C PHE A 180 9.86 1.09 -2.26
N GLY A 181 9.85 -0.09 -1.66
CA GLY A 181 8.63 -0.86 -1.42
C GLY A 181 8.91 -2.16 -0.70
N ASN A 182 7.86 -2.78 -0.18
CA ASN A 182 7.95 -4.06 0.51
C ASN A 182 6.66 -4.85 0.25
N THR A 183 6.74 -5.80 -0.67
CA THR A 183 5.59 -6.57 -1.16
C THR A 183 5.51 -7.96 -0.54
N LEU A 184 6.66 -8.60 -0.25
CA LEU A 184 6.64 -9.97 0.29
C LEU A 184 6.07 -10.04 1.71
N SER A 185 5.96 -8.90 2.41
CA SER A 185 5.18 -8.78 3.64
C SER A 185 3.68 -9.03 3.45
N ASN A 186 3.20 -9.16 2.22
CA ASN A 186 1.79 -9.42 1.93
C ASN A 186 1.27 -10.71 2.58
N ALA A 187 2.09 -11.75 2.61
CA ALA A 187 1.82 -13.02 3.29
C ALA A 187 3.08 -13.57 3.98
N ASN A 188 4.06 -12.71 4.28
CA ASN A 188 5.40 -13.07 4.77
C ASN A 188 6.04 -14.17 3.90
N LYS A 189 6.01 -13.94 2.57
CA LYS A 189 6.59 -14.87 1.60
C LYS A 189 8.10 -14.88 1.73
N GLU A 190 8.69 -16.06 1.58
CA GLU A 190 10.15 -16.21 1.56
C GLU A 190 10.74 -15.36 0.43
N PRO A 191 11.70 -14.46 0.72
CA PRO A 191 12.35 -13.66 -0.28
C PRO A 191 13.31 -14.50 -1.13
N PRO A 192 13.62 -14.08 -2.36
CA PRO A 192 14.68 -14.67 -3.17
C PRO A 192 16.02 -14.67 -2.42
N ALA A 193 16.89 -15.65 -2.71
CA ALA A 193 18.12 -15.88 -1.97
C ALA A 193 19.04 -14.65 -1.85
N ASP A 194 19.12 -13.82 -2.91
CA ASP A 194 19.93 -12.60 -2.91
C ASP A 194 19.42 -11.51 -1.95
N TRP A 195 18.20 -11.63 -1.47
CA TRP A 195 17.52 -10.66 -0.60
C TRP A 195 17.22 -11.22 0.80
N ALA A 196 17.46 -12.53 1.04
CA ALA A 196 16.95 -13.23 2.22
C ALA A 196 17.56 -12.77 3.55
N ASP A 197 18.84 -12.38 3.55
CA ASP A 197 19.57 -12.06 4.77
C ASP A 197 19.11 -10.75 5.41
N ASP A 198 18.64 -9.78 4.61
CA ASP A 198 18.29 -8.44 5.06
C ASP A 198 16.79 -8.10 4.88
N TYR A 199 15.95 -9.09 4.50
CA TYR A 199 14.53 -8.86 4.28
C TYR A 199 13.76 -8.82 5.60
N GLU A 200 13.17 -7.66 5.91
CA GLU A 200 12.28 -7.46 7.06
C GLU A 200 10.82 -7.46 6.62
N TYR A 201 9.93 -8.03 7.47
CA TYR A 201 8.50 -8.02 7.24
C TYR A 201 7.82 -6.91 8.04
N TYR A 202 6.93 -6.20 7.36
CA TYR A 202 6.17 -5.10 7.92
C TYR A 202 4.67 -5.36 7.87
N THR A 203 3.94 -4.74 8.78
CA THR A 203 2.48 -4.62 8.64
C THR A 203 2.14 -3.61 7.55
N LEU A 204 0.88 -3.62 7.05
CA LEU A 204 0.38 -2.63 6.10
C LEU A 204 0.68 -1.19 6.54
N TRP A 205 0.37 -0.88 7.80
CA TRP A 205 0.49 0.46 8.36
C TRP A 205 1.94 0.87 8.60
N GLN A 206 2.85 -0.07 8.89
CA GLN A 206 4.30 0.20 8.94
C GLN A 206 4.89 0.50 7.55
N ILE A 207 4.41 -0.17 6.49
CA ILE A 207 4.82 0.18 5.12
C ILE A 207 4.28 1.57 4.77
N PHE A 208 3.02 1.86 5.11
CA PHE A 208 2.44 3.18 4.86
C PHE A 208 3.14 4.30 5.62
N GLU A 209 3.57 4.09 6.87
CA GLU A 209 4.39 5.04 7.62
C GLU A 209 5.65 5.47 6.83
N LYS A 210 6.37 4.49 6.28
CA LYS A 210 7.57 4.75 5.50
C LYS A 210 7.28 5.42 4.15
N VAL A 211 6.20 5.03 3.49
CA VAL A 211 5.74 5.68 2.26
C VAL A 211 5.31 7.13 2.54
N ALA A 212 4.63 7.38 3.65
CA ALA A 212 4.27 8.74 4.05
C ALA A 212 5.51 9.62 4.32
N GLN A 213 6.58 9.06 4.91
CA GLN A 213 7.86 9.76 5.07
C GLN A 213 8.49 10.13 3.71
N VAL A 214 8.37 9.26 2.69
CA VAL A 214 8.83 9.58 1.32
C VAL A 214 8.13 10.82 0.76
N PHE A 215 6.84 10.96 1.02
CA PHE A 215 6.04 12.09 0.57
C PHE A 215 6.01 13.27 1.55
N GLN A 216 6.77 13.22 2.66
CA GLN A 216 6.72 14.20 3.76
C GLN A 216 5.27 14.43 4.27
N ALA A 217 4.52 13.34 4.35
CA ALA A 217 3.10 13.31 4.73
C ALA A 217 2.86 12.60 6.07
N GLU A 218 3.82 12.68 7.01
CA GLU A 218 3.77 12.01 8.31
C GLU A 218 2.54 12.44 9.12
N ALA A 219 2.15 13.70 9.04
CA ALA A 219 0.96 14.18 9.74
C ALA A 219 -0.34 13.52 9.21
N ARG A 220 -0.42 13.24 7.88
CA ARG A 220 -1.53 12.46 7.32
C ARG A 220 -1.52 11.02 7.79
N TYR A 221 -0.32 10.40 7.81
CA TYR A 221 -0.17 9.06 8.35
C TYR A 221 -0.65 8.98 9.80
N ASP A 222 -0.18 9.85 10.68
CA ASP A 222 -0.54 9.85 12.10
C ASP A 222 -2.06 9.98 12.30
N ALA A 223 -2.69 10.88 11.54
CA ALA A 223 -4.13 11.08 11.59
C ALA A 223 -4.92 9.86 11.07
N LEU A 224 -4.54 9.27 9.93
CA LEU A 224 -5.17 8.06 9.38
C LEU A 224 -4.91 6.84 10.25
N ALA A 225 -3.70 6.69 10.81
CA ALA A 225 -3.37 5.62 11.74
C ALA A 225 -4.23 5.69 13.02
N THR A 226 -4.57 6.90 13.47
CA THR A 226 -5.51 7.09 14.58
C THR A 226 -6.89 6.56 14.21
N VAL A 227 -7.43 6.91 13.05
CA VAL A 227 -8.74 6.39 12.57
C VAL A 227 -8.72 4.87 12.50
N HIS A 228 -7.66 4.29 11.93
CA HIS A 228 -7.52 2.83 11.85
C HIS A 228 -7.47 2.16 13.21
N ASN A 229 -6.67 2.71 14.13
CA ASN A 229 -6.52 2.13 15.47
C ASN A 229 -7.84 2.18 16.25
N ASP A 230 -8.59 3.27 16.15
CA ASP A 230 -9.91 3.42 16.76
C ASP A 230 -10.91 2.41 16.17
N LEU A 231 -10.88 2.22 14.84
CA LEU A 231 -11.72 1.21 14.16
C LEU A 231 -11.38 -0.21 14.64
N VAL A 232 -10.09 -0.58 14.66
CA VAL A 232 -9.64 -1.91 15.12
C VAL A 232 -9.97 -2.12 16.59
N GLN A 233 -9.83 -1.08 17.43
CA GLN A 233 -10.21 -1.15 18.84
C GLN A 233 -11.72 -1.34 18.99
N THR A 234 -12.53 -0.61 18.24
CA THR A 234 -13.98 -0.76 18.22
C THR A 234 -14.38 -2.18 17.83
N ILE A 235 -13.78 -2.73 16.76
CA ILE A 235 -14.01 -4.10 16.33
C ILE A 235 -13.63 -5.08 17.45
N SER A 236 -12.39 -5.04 17.92
CA SER A 236 -11.85 -6.02 18.85
C SER A 236 -12.58 -6.05 20.20
N SER A 237 -13.08 -4.89 20.64
CA SER A 237 -13.81 -4.75 21.93
C SER A 237 -15.24 -5.28 21.88
N ASN A 238 -15.81 -5.43 20.69
CA ASN A 238 -17.20 -5.85 20.50
C ASN A 238 -17.34 -7.25 19.87
N LEU A 239 -16.23 -7.95 19.62
CA LEU A 239 -16.30 -9.31 19.10
C LEU A 239 -16.90 -10.28 20.11
N PRO A 240 -17.70 -11.27 19.66
CA PRO A 240 -18.19 -12.34 20.53
C PRO A 240 -17.02 -13.27 20.97
N PRO A 241 -17.23 -14.09 22.01
CA PRO A 241 -16.31 -15.16 22.40
C PRO A 241 -15.90 -16.00 21.19
N LYS A 242 -14.67 -16.56 21.23
CA LYS A 242 -14.11 -17.27 20.07
C LYS A 242 -14.94 -18.46 19.60
N ASP A 243 -15.59 -19.14 20.50
CA ASP A 243 -16.45 -20.30 20.25
C ASP A 243 -17.84 -19.93 19.66
N GLU A 244 -18.18 -18.63 19.65
CA GLU A 244 -19.40 -18.10 19.05
C GLU A 244 -19.14 -17.40 17.70
N ARG A 245 -17.88 -17.38 17.24
CA ARG A 245 -17.51 -16.74 15.97
C ARG A 245 -17.86 -17.61 14.77
N PRO A 246 -18.27 -17.02 13.65
CA PRO A 246 -18.68 -17.78 12.47
C PRO A 246 -17.49 -18.51 11.84
N THR A 247 -17.81 -19.65 11.23
CA THR A 247 -16.92 -20.35 10.31
C THR A 247 -16.99 -19.69 8.93
N VAL A 248 -15.83 -19.44 8.30
CA VAL A 248 -15.75 -18.63 7.09
C VAL A 248 -14.80 -19.25 6.08
N ALA A 249 -15.19 -19.24 4.79
CA ALA A 249 -14.31 -19.47 3.65
C ALA A 249 -14.06 -18.14 2.91
N MET A 250 -12.79 -17.80 2.64
CA MET A 250 -12.44 -16.70 1.74
C MET A 250 -11.97 -17.26 0.40
N VAL A 251 -12.65 -16.89 -0.68
CA VAL A 251 -12.51 -17.57 -1.98
C VAL A 251 -12.44 -16.62 -3.17
N ILE A 252 -11.91 -17.15 -4.26
CA ILE A 252 -12.11 -16.66 -5.63
C ILE A 252 -12.61 -17.83 -6.47
N LEU A 253 -13.72 -17.65 -7.20
CA LEU A 253 -14.22 -18.66 -8.13
C LEU A 253 -13.16 -18.94 -9.21
N ALA A 254 -12.75 -20.19 -9.37
CA ALA A 254 -11.82 -20.59 -10.41
C ALA A 254 -12.50 -20.57 -11.80
N GLN A 255 -11.69 -20.52 -12.84
CA GLN A 255 -12.22 -20.61 -14.23
C GLN A 255 -12.79 -21.99 -14.54
N SER A 256 -12.30 -23.05 -13.89
CA SER A 256 -12.92 -24.38 -13.94
C SER A 256 -14.21 -24.36 -13.12
N GLU A 257 -15.30 -24.86 -13.68
CA GLU A 257 -16.64 -24.63 -13.17
C GLU A 257 -16.95 -25.23 -11.78
N ASP A 258 -16.09 -26.12 -11.25
CA ASP A 258 -16.36 -26.89 -10.03
C ASP A 258 -15.29 -26.70 -8.94
N SER A 259 -14.55 -25.59 -8.96
CA SER A 259 -13.50 -25.33 -7.98
C SER A 259 -13.35 -23.86 -7.63
N MET A 260 -12.69 -23.60 -6.49
CA MET A 260 -12.38 -22.27 -5.99
C MET A 260 -10.94 -22.20 -5.51
N TYR A 261 -10.31 -21.05 -5.69
CA TYR A 261 -9.09 -20.73 -4.96
C TYR A 261 -9.47 -20.29 -3.55
N VAL A 262 -8.81 -20.85 -2.54
CA VAL A 262 -8.99 -20.48 -1.14
C VAL A 262 -7.88 -19.58 -0.64
N TYR A 263 -8.23 -18.69 0.28
CA TYR A 263 -7.32 -17.71 0.84
C TYR A 263 -7.42 -17.73 2.37
N ALA A 264 -6.27 -17.69 3.05
CA ALA A 264 -6.24 -17.65 4.50
C ALA A 264 -6.93 -16.38 5.03
N LEU A 265 -7.71 -16.52 6.10
CA LEU A 265 -8.34 -15.42 6.84
C LEU A 265 -7.40 -14.80 7.87
N ASN A 266 -6.60 -15.62 8.53
CA ASN A 266 -5.83 -15.26 9.72
C ASN A 266 -4.32 -15.43 9.52
N GLY A 267 -3.86 -15.59 8.28
CA GLY A 267 -2.44 -15.73 7.94
C GLY A 267 -1.62 -14.48 8.28
N PRO A 268 -0.29 -14.59 8.25
CA PRO A 268 0.59 -13.44 8.41
C PRO A 268 0.47 -12.47 7.22
N GLY A 269 0.97 -11.25 7.42
CA GLY A 269 1.07 -10.25 6.37
C GLY A 269 -0.19 -9.41 6.18
N PHE A 270 -0.13 -8.51 5.18
CA PHE A 270 -1.18 -7.51 5.01
C PHE A 270 -2.35 -7.95 4.12
N LEU A 271 -2.25 -9.08 3.43
CA LEU A 271 -3.41 -9.61 2.67
C LEU A 271 -4.60 -9.93 3.57
N THR A 272 -4.35 -10.23 4.84
CA THR A 272 -5.35 -10.56 5.85
C THR A 272 -5.61 -9.41 6.84
N ALA A 273 -5.12 -8.21 6.56
CA ALA A 273 -5.25 -7.06 7.47
C ALA A 273 -6.71 -6.68 7.76
N HIS A 274 -7.63 -7.01 6.87
CA HIS A 274 -9.08 -6.75 7.03
C HIS A 274 -9.86 -7.92 7.64
N THR A 275 -9.31 -9.13 7.68
CA THR A 275 -10.00 -10.32 8.22
C THR A 275 -9.42 -10.79 9.55
N ARG A 276 -8.08 -10.76 9.69
CA ARG A 276 -7.39 -11.19 10.91
C ARG A 276 -7.87 -10.48 12.19
N PRO A 277 -8.11 -9.15 12.24
CA PRO A 277 -8.62 -8.50 13.45
C PRO A 277 -9.98 -9.00 13.90
N LEU A 278 -10.79 -9.54 12.98
CA LEU A 278 -12.14 -10.08 13.26
C LEU A 278 -12.09 -11.50 13.82
N GLY A 279 -11.01 -12.24 13.58
CA GLY A 279 -10.75 -13.53 14.20
C GLY A 279 -11.83 -14.59 13.95
N ALA A 280 -12.51 -14.56 12.80
CA ALA A 280 -13.41 -15.61 12.36
C ALA A 280 -12.69 -16.95 12.22
N ILE A 281 -13.43 -18.06 12.27
CA ILE A 281 -12.88 -19.41 12.17
C ILE A 281 -12.68 -19.72 10.67
N ASP A 282 -11.43 -19.90 10.27
CA ASP A 282 -11.07 -20.25 8.89
C ASP A 282 -11.30 -21.74 8.66
N VAL A 283 -12.26 -22.11 7.80
CA VAL A 283 -12.56 -23.52 7.51
C VAL A 283 -11.46 -24.21 6.69
N PHE A 284 -10.59 -23.39 6.04
CA PHE A 284 -9.47 -23.87 5.25
C PHE A 284 -8.09 -23.51 5.85
N ALA A 285 -8.02 -23.33 7.19
CA ALA A 285 -6.79 -22.94 7.87
C ALA A 285 -5.59 -23.86 7.60
N ASP A 286 -5.83 -25.14 7.36
CA ASP A 286 -4.80 -26.15 7.06
C ASP A 286 -4.53 -26.29 5.54
N VAL A 287 -5.22 -25.53 4.69
CA VAL A 287 -5.03 -25.54 3.24
C VAL A 287 -4.10 -24.40 2.85
N GLN A 288 -3.13 -24.69 1.99
CA GLN A 288 -2.22 -23.66 1.50
C GLN A 288 -3.02 -22.56 0.78
N THR A 289 -2.78 -21.30 1.16
CA THR A 289 -3.40 -20.15 0.49
C THR A 289 -3.09 -20.15 -1.02
N GLU A 290 -4.04 -19.71 -1.83
CA GLU A 290 -3.99 -19.76 -3.31
C GLU A 290 -4.08 -21.17 -3.90
N SER A 291 -4.33 -22.20 -3.09
CA SER A 291 -4.64 -23.55 -3.58
C SER A 291 -6.09 -23.65 -4.05
N THR A 292 -6.34 -24.61 -4.92
CA THR A 292 -7.67 -24.91 -5.42
C THR A 292 -8.34 -25.97 -4.57
N VAL A 293 -9.57 -25.75 -4.16
CA VAL A 293 -10.47 -26.75 -3.55
C VAL A 293 -11.68 -26.96 -4.48
N ASP A 294 -12.20 -28.18 -4.49
CA ASP A 294 -13.44 -28.50 -5.18
C ASP A 294 -14.69 -28.19 -4.32
N PHE A 295 -15.85 -28.31 -4.91
CA PHE A 295 -17.10 -28.08 -4.20
C PHE A 295 -17.41 -29.16 -3.15
N GLU A 296 -16.83 -30.38 -3.27
CA GLU A 296 -17.00 -31.41 -2.25
C GLU A 296 -16.31 -30.99 -0.95
N ALA A 297 -15.08 -30.46 -1.02
CA ALA A 297 -14.38 -29.91 0.13
C ALA A 297 -15.11 -28.71 0.76
N LEU A 298 -15.72 -27.85 -0.06
CA LEU A 298 -16.53 -26.73 0.43
C LEU A 298 -17.80 -27.21 1.14
N ILE A 299 -18.46 -28.27 0.62
CA ILE A 299 -19.65 -28.88 1.25
C ILE A 299 -19.27 -29.57 2.57
N GLU A 300 -18.15 -30.27 2.62
CA GLU A 300 -17.67 -30.89 3.87
C GLU A 300 -17.34 -29.86 4.94
N ALA A 301 -16.77 -28.72 4.55
CA ALA A 301 -16.42 -27.61 5.44
C ALA A 301 -17.64 -26.83 5.94
N ASP A 302 -18.71 -26.77 5.14
CA ASP A 302 -19.98 -26.07 5.37
C ASP A 302 -19.85 -24.72 6.13
N PRO A 303 -19.18 -23.71 5.56
CA PRO A 303 -18.97 -22.43 6.24
C PRO A 303 -20.27 -21.67 6.47
N ASP A 304 -20.35 -20.94 7.62
CA ASP A 304 -21.45 -20.03 7.94
C ASP A 304 -21.50 -18.82 6.98
N ALA A 305 -20.34 -18.41 6.44
CA ALA A 305 -20.25 -17.33 5.50
C ALA A 305 -19.13 -17.56 4.45
N ILE A 306 -19.31 -17.02 3.24
CA ILE A 306 -18.31 -17.04 2.17
C ILE A 306 -17.95 -15.60 1.80
N LEU A 307 -16.66 -15.26 1.86
CA LEU A 307 -16.10 -13.98 1.45
C LEU A 307 -15.49 -14.10 0.05
N CYS A 308 -16.01 -13.36 -0.93
CA CYS A 308 -15.57 -13.41 -2.31
C CYS A 308 -14.58 -12.28 -2.58
N LEU A 309 -13.27 -12.58 -2.60
CA LEU A 309 -12.21 -11.64 -2.94
C LEU A 309 -12.39 -11.06 -4.34
N ALA A 310 -12.18 -9.76 -4.48
CA ALA A 310 -12.43 -8.99 -5.69
C ALA A 310 -13.88 -9.12 -6.21
N GLY A 311 -14.81 -9.49 -5.34
CA GLY A 311 -16.22 -9.69 -5.69
C GLY A 311 -16.94 -8.41 -6.12
N MET A 312 -16.34 -7.24 -5.93
CA MET A 312 -16.83 -5.96 -6.45
C MET A 312 -16.38 -5.68 -7.88
N SER A 313 -15.44 -6.44 -8.45
CA SER A 313 -15.02 -6.27 -9.84
C SER A 313 -15.99 -6.95 -10.81
N ASP A 314 -16.17 -6.38 -12.01
CA ASP A 314 -17.01 -6.98 -13.06
C ASP A 314 -16.51 -8.36 -13.49
N TYR A 315 -15.19 -8.57 -13.44
CA TYR A 315 -14.57 -9.84 -13.82
C TYR A 315 -14.87 -10.97 -12.82
N ARG A 316 -14.85 -10.67 -11.50
CA ARG A 316 -15.04 -11.65 -10.40
C ARG A 316 -16.27 -11.37 -9.55
N HIS A 317 -17.28 -10.79 -10.14
CA HIS A 317 -18.44 -10.29 -9.45
C HIS A 317 -19.12 -11.35 -8.55
N VAL A 318 -19.46 -10.97 -7.33
CA VAL A 318 -20.03 -11.85 -6.30
C VAL A 318 -21.34 -12.54 -6.75
N THR A 319 -22.12 -11.92 -7.63
CA THR A 319 -23.36 -12.53 -8.18
C THR A 319 -23.07 -13.83 -8.92
N LYS A 320 -21.93 -13.93 -9.63
CA LYS A 320 -21.52 -15.17 -10.31
C LYS A 320 -21.29 -16.31 -9.32
N VAL A 321 -20.72 -16.01 -8.14
CA VAL A 321 -20.53 -17.00 -7.06
C VAL A 321 -21.88 -17.42 -6.49
N ARG A 322 -22.78 -16.45 -6.19
CA ARG A 322 -24.14 -16.73 -5.68
C ARG A 322 -24.94 -17.59 -6.67
N GLU A 323 -24.93 -17.23 -7.94
CA GLU A 323 -25.61 -17.99 -9.00
C GLU A 323 -25.03 -19.40 -9.14
N ARG A 324 -23.70 -19.54 -9.13
CA ARG A 324 -23.02 -20.82 -9.29
C ARG A 324 -23.34 -21.76 -8.14
N LEU A 325 -23.19 -21.31 -6.89
CA LEU A 325 -23.45 -22.11 -5.71
C LEU A 325 -24.94 -22.36 -5.48
N GLY A 326 -25.80 -21.38 -5.72
CA GLY A 326 -27.25 -21.54 -5.59
C GLY A 326 -27.89 -22.38 -6.67
N GLY A 327 -27.30 -22.44 -7.87
CA GLY A 327 -27.80 -23.21 -9.01
C GLY A 327 -27.49 -24.70 -8.95
N ASP A 328 -26.44 -25.09 -8.25
CA ASP A 328 -26.02 -26.50 -8.14
C ASP A 328 -26.76 -27.23 -7.01
N PRO A 329 -27.34 -28.43 -7.25
CA PRO A 329 -28.10 -29.18 -6.26
C PRO A 329 -27.32 -29.54 -4.98
N ALA A 330 -26.02 -29.71 -5.04
CA ALA A 330 -25.20 -30.06 -3.90
C ALA A 330 -24.80 -28.81 -3.10
N THR A 331 -24.23 -27.78 -3.75
CA THR A 331 -23.74 -26.58 -3.06
C THR A 331 -24.85 -25.67 -2.54
N ARG A 332 -26.06 -25.71 -3.12
CA ARG A 332 -27.20 -24.96 -2.58
C ARG A 332 -27.63 -25.39 -1.16
N THR A 333 -27.12 -26.52 -0.64
CA THR A 333 -27.38 -26.98 0.72
C THR A 333 -26.45 -26.34 1.75
N LEU A 334 -25.39 -25.66 1.31
CA LEU A 334 -24.42 -24.98 2.18
C LEU A 334 -25.12 -23.96 3.09
N SER A 335 -24.70 -23.90 4.35
CA SER A 335 -25.20 -22.96 5.34
C SER A 335 -25.08 -21.51 4.84
N ALA A 336 -23.95 -21.12 4.24
CA ALA A 336 -23.76 -19.79 3.68
C ALA A 336 -24.73 -19.46 2.52
N VAL A 337 -25.12 -20.46 1.71
CA VAL A 337 -26.09 -20.30 0.61
C VAL A 337 -27.51 -20.15 1.17
N GLN A 338 -27.89 -21.03 2.09
CA GLN A 338 -29.24 -21.06 2.69
C GLN A 338 -29.54 -19.78 3.48
N ASN A 339 -28.52 -19.21 4.12
CA ASN A 339 -28.64 -18.02 4.95
C ASN A 339 -28.25 -16.72 4.18
N GLU A 340 -28.05 -16.77 2.86
CA GLU A 340 -27.68 -15.63 2.01
C GLU A 340 -26.39 -14.93 2.44
N ARG A 341 -25.45 -15.66 3.07
CA ARG A 341 -24.17 -15.13 3.62
C ARG A 341 -23.00 -15.34 2.67
N ILE A 342 -23.20 -15.04 1.38
CA ILE A 342 -22.14 -14.95 0.36
C ILE A 342 -21.89 -13.47 0.10
N TYR A 343 -20.73 -12.98 0.55
CA TYR A 343 -20.43 -11.57 0.58
C TYR A 343 -19.31 -11.19 -0.37
N THR A 344 -19.36 -9.97 -0.87
CA THR A 344 -18.29 -9.38 -1.67
C THR A 344 -17.17 -8.89 -0.78
N GLN A 345 -15.94 -8.88 -1.32
CA GLN A 345 -14.78 -8.21 -0.75
C GLN A 345 -14.14 -7.33 -1.82
N GLY A 346 -13.33 -6.36 -1.41
CA GLY A 346 -12.50 -5.56 -2.29
C GLY A 346 -11.25 -6.31 -2.76
N GLY A 347 -10.17 -5.58 -2.99
CA GLY A 347 -8.89 -6.13 -3.41
C GLY A 347 -8.08 -6.73 -2.25
N ARG A 348 -7.38 -7.83 -2.50
CA ARG A 348 -6.50 -8.42 -1.47
C ARG A 348 -5.20 -7.64 -1.26
N ASN A 349 -4.66 -7.01 -2.32
CA ASN A 349 -3.50 -6.11 -2.21
C ASN A 349 -3.98 -4.72 -1.80
N GLN A 350 -4.53 -4.63 -0.61
CA GLN A 350 -5.12 -3.44 -0.03
C GLN A 350 -4.05 -2.48 0.49
N GLY A 351 -4.26 -1.20 0.25
CA GLY A 351 -3.57 -0.13 0.98
C GLY A 351 -4.40 0.37 2.16
N PRO A 352 -3.98 1.47 2.81
CA PRO A 352 -4.62 1.98 4.02
C PRO A 352 -6.10 2.36 3.83
N LEU A 353 -6.46 2.98 2.70
CA LEU A 353 -7.84 3.41 2.45
C LEU A 353 -8.75 2.20 2.23
N MET A 354 -8.37 1.30 1.32
CA MET A 354 -9.10 0.06 1.10
C MET A 354 -9.24 -0.75 2.39
N ASN A 355 -8.21 -0.76 3.24
CA ASN A 355 -8.21 -1.49 4.51
C ASN A 355 -9.28 -0.97 5.49
N LEU A 356 -9.45 0.36 5.62
CA LEU A 356 -10.50 0.93 6.47
C LEU A 356 -11.89 0.46 6.04
N PHE A 357 -12.21 0.59 4.75
CA PHE A 357 -13.49 0.13 4.22
C PHE A 357 -13.68 -1.38 4.32
N GLN A 358 -12.65 -2.17 4.06
CA GLN A 358 -12.75 -3.63 4.16
C GLN A 358 -12.90 -4.11 5.61
N LEU A 359 -12.30 -3.44 6.58
CA LEU A 359 -12.52 -3.71 8.01
C LEU A 359 -13.98 -3.50 8.40
N GLU A 360 -14.57 -2.34 8.03
CA GLU A 360 -15.99 -2.06 8.26
C GLU A 360 -16.89 -3.08 7.55
N MET A 361 -16.66 -3.30 6.27
CA MET A 361 -17.40 -4.25 5.45
C MET A 361 -17.40 -5.66 6.06
N THR A 362 -16.23 -6.18 6.40
CA THR A 362 -16.07 -7.53 6.93
C THR A 362 -16.67 -7.65 8.33
N ALA A 363 -16.56 -6.61 9.17
CA ALA A 363 -17.18 -6.58 10.50
C ALA A 363 -18.69 -6.70 10.41
N LYS A 364 -19.35 -5.89 9.56
CA LYS A 364 -20.80 -5.94 9.35
C LYS A 364 -21.26 -7.24 8.70
N GLN A 365 -20.50 -7.80 7.77
CA GLN A 365 -20.82 -9.06 7.10
C GLN A 365 -20.79 -10.27 8.04
N LEU A 366 -19.79 -10.32 8.92
CA LEU A 366 -19.59 -11.46 9.79
C LEU A 366 -20.34 -11.35 11.13
N TYR A 367 -20.48 -10.13 11.64
CA TYR A 367 -21.02 -9.85 12.97
C TYR A 367 -22.11 -8.75 12.95
N PRO A 368 -23.22 -8.96 12.21
CA PRO A 368 -24.26 -7.94 12.06
C PRO A 368 -24.93 -7.54 13.38
N GLU A 369 -25.03 -8.45 14.34
CA GLU A 369 -25.59 -8.15 15.68
C GLU A 369 -24.75 -7.14 16.47
N GLN A 370 -23.42 -7.09 16.22
CA GLN A 370 -22.47 -6.22 16.89
C GLN A 370 -22.23 -4.91 16.15
N PHE A 371 -22.23 -4.95 14.80
CA PHE A 371 -21.78 -3.84 13.96
C PHE A 371 -22.84 -3.30 13.00
N GLY A 372 -24.06 -3.83 13.06
CA GLY A 372 -25.14 -3.49 12.12
C GLY A 372 -25.07 -4.28 10.82
N GLU A 373 -26.20 -4.31 10.13
CA GLU A 373 -26.37 -5.09 8.91
C GLU A 373 -25.50 -4.59 7.75
N TRP A 374 -24.98 -5.53 6.97
CA TRP A 374 -24.33 -5.23 5.70
C TRP A 374 -25.38 -5.20 4.58
N PRO A 375 -25.51 -4.10 3.82
CA PRO A 375 -26.45 -4.05 2.69
C PRO A 375 -26.07 -5.09 1.61
N THR A 376 -27.08 -5.75 1.05
CA THR A 376 -26.84 -6.72 -0.03
C THR A 376 -26.24 -6.02 -1.23
N TYR A 377 -24.97 -6.31 -1.52
CA TYR A 377 -24.29 -5.80 -2.70
C TYR A 377 -24.71 -6.56 -3.95
N THR A 378 -25.15 -5.84 -4.96
CA THR A 378 -25.52 -6.38 -6.28
C THR A 378 -24.67 -5.80 -7.39
N GLU A 379 -24.36 -4.51 -7.36
CA GLU A 379 -23.52 -3.81 -8.36
C GLU A 379 -23.19 -2.39 -7.86
N GLY A 380 -22.28 -1.71 -8.55
CA GLY A 380 -22.01 -0.28 -8.33
C GLY A 380 -20.94 0.01 -7.29
N ALA A 381 -21.06 1.16 -6.64
CA ALA A 381 -20.15 1.63 -5.60
C ALA A 381 -20.24 0.78 -4.31
N TYR A 382 -19.33 1.01 -3.39
CA TYR A 382 -19.47 0.55 -2.01
C TYR A 382 -20.85 0.99 -1.48
N PRO A 383 -21.61 0.12 -0.78
CA PRO A 383 -22.96 0.47 -0.33
C PRO A 383 -22.98 1.71 0.55
N GLU A 384 -24.05 2.49 0.41
CA GLU A 384 -24.34 3.57 1.36
C GLU A 384 -24.63 2.98 2.74
N ILE A 385 -23.88 3.44 3.74
CA ILE A 385 -24.10 3.14 5.15
C ILE A 385 -24.47 4.45 5.85
N PRO A 386 -25.60 4.52 6.57
CA PRO A 386 -25.96 5.69 7.34
C PRO A 386 -24.81 6.15 8.25
N GLU A 387 -24.63 7.46 8.39
CA GLU A 387 -23.51 8.03 9.15
C GLU A 387 -23.41 7.48 10.57
N ASP A 388 -24.55 7.30 11.25
CA ASP A 388 -24.66 6.73 12.60
C ASP A 388 -24.40 5.22 12.68
N GLU A 389 -24.30 4.54 11.53
CA GLU A 389 -23.96 3.12 11.41
C GLU A 389 -22.55 2.88 10.84
N GLN A 390 -21.86 3.93 10.43
CA GLN A 390 -20.46 3.82 9.96
C GLN A 390 -19.54 3.47 11.13
N LEU A 391 -18.55 2.61 10.88
CA LEU A 391 -17.59 2.23 11.91
C LEU A 391 -16.37 3.16 11.95
N PHE A 392 -16.21 4.01 10.94
CA PHE A 392 -15.20 5.08 10.92
C PHE A 392 -15.75 6.33 10.22
N ASP A 393 -15.24 7.48 10.62
CA ASP A 393 -15.65 8.79 10.09
C ASP A 393 -15.02 9.02 8.71
N ARG A 394 -15.83 8.91 7.64
CA ARG A 394 -15.43 9.07 6.24
C ARG A 394 -15.06 10.50 5.90
N GLN A 395 -15.79 11.49 6.48
CA GLN A 395 -15.46 12.89 6.28
C GLN A 395 -14.11 13.22 6.88
N ARG A 396 -13.82 12.72 8.06
CA ARG A 396 -12.51 12.86 8.69
C ARG A 396 -11.39 12.27 7.84
N VAL A 397 -11.60 11.10 7.23
CA VAL A 397 -10.62 10.48 6.31
C VAL A 397 -10.43 11.34 5.08
N ALA A 398 -11.50 11.86 4.49
CA ALA A 398 -11.44 12.76 3.34
C ALA A 398 -10.68 14.04 3.65
N ASP A 399 -10.99 14.69 4.79
CA ASP A 399 -10.32 15.92 5.24
C ASP A 399 -8.81 15.69 5.42
N ILE A 400 -8.40 14.56 6.01
CA ILE A 400 -6.99 14.20 6.18
C ILE A 400 -6.28 14.11 4.82
N ILE A 401 -6.87 13.40 3.86
CA ILE A 401 -6.26 13.22 2.53
C ILE A 401 -6.16 14.57 1.79
N ASN A 402 -7.20 15.40 1.89
CA ASN A 402 -7.25 16.72 1.24
C ASN A 402 -6.35 17.75 1.94
N GLY A 403 -5.88 17.47 3.17
CA GLY A 403 -5.01 18.37 3.95
C GLY A 403 -5.77 19.37 4.81
N ASP A 404 -7.04 19.13 5.11
CA ASP A 404 -7.95 20.00 5.87
C ASP A 404 -8.14 19.50 7.32
N PHE A 405 -7.07 19.08 8.04
CA PHE A 405 -7.14 18.41 9.35
C PHE A 405 -6.21 18.98 10.42
#